data_b389f423c8ce7a3e6909e2943b0f7fde
#
_entry.id   b389f423c8ce7a3e6909e2943b0f7fde
#
_cell.length_a   1.000
_cell.length_b   1.000
_cell.length_c   1.000
_cell.angle_alpha   90.00
_cell.angle_beta   90.00
_cell.angle_gamma   90.00
#
_symmetry.space_group_name_H-M   'P 1'
#
loop_
_entity.id
_entity.type
_entity.pdbx_description
1 polymer ?
#
loop_
_entity_poly.entity_id
_entity_poly.type
_entity_poly.pdbx_seq_one_letter_code
_entity_poly.pdbx_strand_id
1 'polypeptide(L)'
;LGDVYKRQAICGVLALAFGCTDFLSFRQRCAVLKKLQDEITVSVDNLPEPQNAAEEGCAELLRALFRSRAELQEHYEQSISDMTDYYTMWAHQIKTPIAAMRLSLAEQDSPESRSLAEELTRIEQYVEMVLCYIRLESSDTDYVIKECRLEDIVKSAVRRFSGQFIRKKLTLQMSGLDRMVLTDEKWLLFVIGQVLSNAVKYTRAGGITITCENDVLKIQDTGIGIAPEDLPRIFEKGYTCLLYTSPSPRDTERS
;
A
#
# COMPACT_ATOMS: atom_id res chain seq x y z
N LEU A 1 63.98 -42.51 34.69
CA LEU A 1 63.82 -41.15 34.11
C LEU A 1 63.14 -41.19 32.69
N GLY A 2 63.45 -42.14 31.81
CA GLY A 2 62.89 -42.23 30.47
C GLY A 2 61.37 -42.45 30.38
N ASP A 3 60.76 -43.15 31.35
CA ASP A 3 59.33 -43.46 31.33
C ASP A 3 58.45 -42.26 31.78
N VAL A 4 58.98 -41.37 32.59
CA VAL A 4 58.29 -40.14 33.01
C VAL A 4 58.13 -39.18 31.82
N TYR A 5 59.23 -39.01 31.03
CA TYR A 5 59.16 -38.16 29.81
C TYR A 5 58.23 -38.73 28.74
N LYS A 6 58.18 -40.06 28.58
CA LYS A 6 57.26 -40.71 27.66
C LYS A 6 55.77 -40.47 28.06
N ARG A 7 55.47 -40.59 29.38
CA ARG A 7 54.13 -40.31 29.90
C ARG A 7 53.73 -38.84 29.72
N GLN A 8 54.64 -37.90 29.97
CA GLN A 8 54.43 -36.48 29.76
C GLN A 8 54.19 -36.14 28.26
N ALA A 9 55.00 -36.76 27.37
CA ALA A 9 54.81 -36.57 25.93
C ALA A 9 53.45 -37.11 25.45
N ILE A 10 52.99 -38.27 25.93
CA ILE A 10 51.68 -38.84 25.61
C ILE A 10 50.56 -37.94 26.13
N CYS A 11 50.63 -37.47 27.37
CA CYS A 11 49.68 -36.53 27.93
C CYS A 11 49.64 -35.22 27.12
N GLY A 12 50.76 -34.69 26.69
CA GLY A 12 50.82 -33.48 25.84
C GLY A 12 50.18 -33.67 24.46
N VAL A 13 50.41 -34.83 23.83
CA VAL A 13 49.80 -35.16 22.55
C VAL A 13 48.26 -35.33 22.69
N LEU A 14 47.82 -36.01 23.76
CA LEU A 14 46.38 -36.16 24.01
C LEU A 14 45.69 -34.82 24.32
N ALA A 15 46.33 -33.95 25.08
CA ALA A 15 45.80 -32.60 25.35
C ALA A 15 45.74 -31.75 24.07
N LEU A 16 46.74 -31.82 23.22
CA LEU A 16 46.73 -31.15 21.91
C LEU A 16 45.65 -31.72 21.00
N ALA A 17 45.52 -33.04 20.90
CA ALA A 17 44.48 -33.68 20.11
C ALA A 17 43.10 -33.27 20.55
N PHE A 18 42.85 -33.27 21.87
CA PHE A 18 41.57 -32.84 22.46
C PHE A 18 41.30 -31.35 22.17
N GLY A 19 42.30 -30.48 22.40
CA GLY A 19 42.19 -29.05 22.08
C GLY A 19 41.92 -28.76 20.60
N CYS A 20 42.55 -29.53 19.68
CA CYS A 20 42.30 -29.42 18.25
C CYS A 20 40.87 -29.84 17.86
N THR A 21 40.35 -30.93 18.44
CA THR A 21 38.99 -31.40 18.16
C THR A 21 37.95 -30.40 18.67
N ASP A 22 38.16 -29.87 19.85
CA ASP A 22 37.28 -28.86 20.46
C ASP A 22 37.29 -27.55 19.65
N PHE A 23 38.46 -27.08 19.24
CA PHE A 23 38.61 -25.90 18.38
C PHE A 23 37.94 -26.08 17.03
N LEU A 24 38.08 -27.23 16.39
CA LEU A 24 37.43 -27.52 15.11
C LEU A 24 35.92 -27.54 15.25
N SER A 25 35.39 -28.16 16.30
CA SER A 25 33.97 -28.17 16.61
C SER A 25 33.43 -26.76 16.86
N PHE A 26 34.15 -25.95 17.63
CA PHE A 26 33.81 -24.55 17.85
C PHE A 26 33.77 -23.75 16.53
N ARG A 27 34.79 -23.88 15.66
CA ARG A 27 34.81 -23.22 14.34
C ARG A 27 33.62 -23.62 13.47
N GLN A 28 33.28 -24.91 13.41
CA GLN A 28 32.14 -25.39 12.63
C GLN A 28 30.83 -24.76 13.12
N ARG A 29 30.63 -24.67 14.44
CA ARG A 29 29.45 -24.04 15.05
C ARG A 29 29.37 -22.56 14.74
N CYS A 30 30.44 -21.82 14.87
CA CYS A 30 30.49 -20.41 14.51
C CYS A 30 30.14 -20.21 13.03
N ALA A 31 30.58 -21.10 12.15
CA ALA A 31 30.25 -21.05 10.73
C ALA A 31 28.74 -21.31 10.48
N VAL A 32 28.15 -22.28 11.20
CA VAL A 32 26.71 -22.55 11.14
C VAL A 32 25.89 -21.35 11.65
N LEU A 33 26.26 -20.81 12.81
CA LEU A 33 25.58 -19.62 13.37
C LEU A 33 25.67 -18.41 12.44
N LYS A 34 26.83 -18.23 11.80
CA LYS A 34 27.02 -17.14 10.84
C LYS A 34 26.18 -17.32 9.57
N LYS A 35 26.00 -18.54 9.11
CA LYS A 35 25.12 -18.86 7.98
C LYS A 35 23.65 -18.67 8.35
N LEU A 36 23.27 -19.05 9.57
CA LEU A 36 21.91 -18.86 10.08
C LEU A 36 21.56 -17.39 10.32
N GLN A 37 22.53 -16.49 10.41
CA GLN A 37 22.28 -15.06 10.63
C GLN A 37 21.37 -14.47 9.53
N ASP A 38 21.50 -14.93 8.31
CA ASP A 38 20.70 -14.49 7.15
C ASP A 38 19.34 -15.23 7.09
N GLU A 39 19.25 -16.45 7.66
CA GLU A 39 18.06 -17.30 7.64
C GLU A 39 17.17 -17.13 8.90
N ILE A 40 17.71 -16.58 9.99
CA ILE A 40 17.05 -16.47 11.30
C ILE A 40 15.79 -15.57 11.27
N THR A 41 15.61 -14.78 10.24
CA THR A 41 14.38 -13.99 10.05
C THR A 41 13.17 -14.86 9.73
N VAL A 42 13.38 -16.11 9.30
CA VAL A 42 12.34 -17.01 8.81
C VAL A 42 12.00 -18.11 9.85
N SER A 43 13.00 -18.74 10.46
CA SER A 43 12.76 -19.83 11.44
C SER A 43 13.92 -19.99 12.42
N VAL A 44 13.59 -20.49 13.63
CA VAL A 44 14.54 -20.84 14.71
C VAL A 44 14.76 -22.35 14.79
N ASP A 45 14.15 -23.14 13.89
CA ASP A 45 14.17 -24.61 13.96
C ASP A 45 15.55 -25.21 13.66
N ASN A 46 16.39 -24.48 12.95
CA ASN A 46 17.73 -24.91 12.52
C ASN A 46 18.84 -24.52 13.50
N LEU A 47 18.51 -24.11 14.74
CA LEU A 47 19.53 -23.82 15.75
C LEU A 47 20.30 -25.08 16.10
N PRO A 48 21.65 -25.01 16.20
CA PRO A 48 22.45 -26.14 16.62
C PRO A 48 22.10 -26.57 18.07
N GLU A 49 22.19 -27.86 18.34
CA GLU A 49 21.94 -28.38 19.69
C GLU A 49 22.86 -27.73 20.72
N PRO A 50 22.32 -27.21 21.84
CA PRO A 50 23.10 -26.57 22.90
C PRO A 50 24.01 -27.58 23.59
N GLN A 51 25.26 -27.19 23.87
CA GLN A 51 26.22 -28.03 24.56
C GLN A 51 26.43 -27.63 26.05
N ASN A 52 25.95 -26.47 26.42
CA ASN A 52 26.07 -25.97 27.78
C ASN A 52 24.82 -25.20 28.19
N ALA A 53 24.65 -24.99 29.49
CA ALA A 53 23.48 -24.30 30.05
C ALA A 53 23.32 -22.85 29.53
N ALA A 54 24.42 -22.18 29.14
CA ALA A 54 24.35 -20.83 28.61
C ALA A 54 23.78 -20.84 27.16
N GLU A 55 24.19 -21.79 26.33
CA GLU A 55 23.65 -21.97 24.97
C GLU A 55 22.18 -22.40 25.01
N GLU A 56 21.81 -23.26 25.98
CA GLU A 56 20.43 -23.67 26.22
C GLU A 56 19.56 -22.46 26.58
N GLY A 57 20.01 -21.64 27.55
CA GLY A 57 19.31 -20.40 27.90
C GLY A 57 19.18 -19.41 26.75
N CYS A 58 20.22 -19.24 25.92
CA CYS A 58 20.14 -18.41 24.74
C CYS A 58 19.13 -18.95 23.69
N ALA A 59 19.13 -20.26 23.46
CA ALA A 59 18.20 -20.90 22.55
C ALA A 59 16.75 -20.76 23.03
N GLU A 60 16.50 -20.88 24.32
CA GLU A 60 15.17 -20.67 24.92
C GLU A 60 14.71 -19.23 24.79
N LEU A 61 15.59 -18.26 25.07
CA LEU A 61 15.29 -16.83 24.87
C LEU A 61 14.97 -16.51 23.42
N LEU A 62 15.74 -17.04 22.46
CA LEU A 62 15.45 -16.87 21.05
C LEU A 62 14.09 -17.45 20.66
N ARG A 63 13.78 -18.68 21.10
CA ARG A 63 12.47 -19.28 20.84
C ARG A 63 11.32 -18.49 21.47
N ALA A 64 11.51 -17.97 22.67
CA ALA A 64 10.54 -17.10 23.33
C ALA A 64 10.33 -15.79 22.56
N LEU A 65 11.41 -15.17 22.09
CA LEU A 65 11.35 -13.96 21.28
C LEU A 65 10.61 -14.19 19.95
N PHE A 66 10.89 -15.31 19.27
CA PHE A 66 10.21 -15.68 18.04
C PHE A 66 8.72 -15.95 18.24
N ARG A 67 8.35 -16.62 19.33
CA ARG A 67 6.93 -16.81 19.68
C ARG A 67 6.24 -15.46 19.91
N SER A 68 6.84 -14.61 20.73
CA SER A 68 6.28 -13.28 21.00
C SER A 68 6.15 -12.42 19.71
N ARG A 69 7.13 -12.52 18.80
CA ARG A 69 7.06 -11.86 17.49
C ARG A 69 5.91 -12.42 16.64
N ALA A 70 5.75 -13.74 16.59
CA ALA A 70 4.68 -14.38 15.82
C ALA A 70 3.30 -14.00 16.36
N GLU A 71 3.12 -14.03 17.69
CA GLU A 71 1.88 -13.60 18.34
C GLU A 71 1.57 -12.12 18.07
N LEU A 72 2.57 -11.25 18.11
CA LEU A 72 2.40 -9.83 17.79
C LEU A 72 2.02 -9.62 16.33
N GLN A 73 2.65 -10.37 15.42
CA GLN A 73 2.35 -10.31 13.99
C GLN A 73 0.93 -10.79 13.70
N GLU A 74 0.51 -11.93 14.26
CA GLU A 74 -0.85 -12.46 14.15
C GLU A 74 -1.89 -11.47 14.67
N HIS A 75 -1.64 -10.88 15.83
CA HIS A 75 -2.52 -9.86 16.41
C HIS A 75 -2.60 -8.61 15.52
N TYR A 76 -1.47 -8.20 14.92
CA TYR A 76 -1.44 -7.07 13.99
C TYR A 76 -2.23 -7.36 12.72
N GLU A 77 -2.04 -8.52 12.10
CA GLU A 77 -2.76 -8.97 10.91
C GLU A 77 -4.28 -9.06 11.19
N GLN A 78 -4.66 -9.64 12.33
CA GLN A 78 -6.06 -9.69 12.76
C GLN A 78 -6.65 -8.28 12.93
N SER A 79 -5.93 -7.37 13.57
CA SER A 79 -6.38 -5.99 13.76
C SER A 79 -6.59 -5.25 12.44
N ILE A 80 -5.70 -5.46 11.45
CA ILE A 80 -5.87 -4.89 10.10
C ILE A 80 -7.09 -5.50 9.40
N SER A 81 -7.29 -6.81 9.51
CA SER A 81 -8.45 -7.49 8.94
C SER A 81 -9.76 -6.96 9.53
N ASP A 82 -9.85 -6.90 10.86
CA ASP A 82 -11.03 -6.39 11.56
C ASP A 82 -11.34 -4.93 11.18
N MET A 83 -10.30 -4.11 11.04
CA MET A 83 -10.43 -2.72 10.61
C MET A 83 -10.93 -2.63 9.17
N THR A 84 -10.42 -3.48 8.28
CA THR A 84 -10.84 -3.56 6.87
C THR A 84 -12.31 -3.93 6.75
N ASP A 85 -12.76 -4.93 7.50
CA ASP A 85 -14.15 -5.39 7.53
C ASP A 85 -15.08 -4.31 8.09
N TYR A 86 -14.69 -3.68 9.20
CA TYR A 86 -15.43 -2.59 9.80
C TYR A 86 -15.66 -1.42 8.83
N TYR A 87 -14.59 -0.94 8.18
CA TYR A 87 -14.70 0.18 7.25
C TYR A 87 -15.43 -0.19 5.96
N THR A 88 -15.33 -1.44 5.52
CA THR A 88 -16.09 -1.94 4.37
C THR A 88 -17.59 -1.91 4.67
N MET A 89 -17.99 -2.40 5.83
CA MET A 89 -19.37 -2.36 6.29
C MET A 89 -19.86 -0.89 6.45
N TRP A 90 -19.05 -0.05 7.09
CA TRP A 90 -19.34 1.37 7.27
C TRP A 90 -19.54 2.10 5.93
N ALA A 91 -18.73 1.83 4.93
CA ALA A 91 -18.89 2.43 3.62
C ALA A 91 -20.18 1.99 2.91
N HIS A 92 -20.59 0.73 3.07
CA HIS A 92 -21.88 0.29 2.57
C HIS A 92 -23.04 1.02 3.27
N GLN A 93 -22.95 1.23 4.58
CA GLN A 93 -23.96 1.96 5.34
C GLN A 93 -24.04 3.45 4.94
N ILE A 94 -22.93 4.08 4.61
CA ILE A 94 -22.91 5.48 4.15
C ILE A 94 -23.40 5.62 2.70
N LYS A 95 -23.11 4.67 1.82
CA LYS A 95 -23.60 4.71 0.43
C LYS A 95 -25.13 4.71 0.34
N THR A 96 -25.82 4.06 1.29
CA THR A 96 -27.30 3.99 1.31
C THR A 96 -27.95 5.38 1.48
N PRO A 97 -27.64 6.18 2.52
CA PRO A 97 -28.19 7.53 2.65
C PRO A 97 -27.75 8.47 1.53
N ILE A 98 -26.55 8.32 1.00
CA ILE A 98 -26.08 9.11 -0.16
C ILE A 98 -26.96 8.82 -1.37
N ALA A 99 -27.26 7.55 -1.65
CA ALA A 99 -28.14 7.16 -2.75
C ALA A 99 -29.57 7.72 -2.57
N ALA A 100 -30.11 7.68 -1.34
CA ALA A 100 -31.41 8.26 -1.04
C ALA A 100 -31.43 9.78 -1.25
N MET A 101 -30.42 10.51 -0.77
CA MET A 101 -30.28 11.96 -1.01
C MET A 101 -30.15 12.27 -2.49
N ARG A 102 -29.40 11.47 -3.25
CA ARG A 102 -29.27 11.63 -4.70
C ARG A 102 -30.59 11.48 -5.44
N LEU A 103 -31.43 10.49 -5.05
CA LEU A 103 -32.75 10.31 -5.62
C LEU A 103 -33.65 11.53 -5.33
N SER A 104 -33.66 12.01 -4.09
CA SER A 104 -34.44 13.19 -3.69
C SER A 104 -33.99 14.45 -4.44
N LEU A 105 -32.72 14.62 -4.70
CA LEU A 105 -32.19 15.74 -5.47
C LEU A 105 -32.47 15.62 -6.98
N ALA A 106 -32.58 14.40 -7.51
CA ALA A 106 -32.91 14.16 -8.91
C ALA A 106 -34.35 14.56 -9.28
N GLU A 107 -35.25 14.59 -8.29
CA GLU A 107 -36.64 15.05 -8.48
C GLU A 107 -36.77 16.58 -8.57
N GLN A 108 -35.73 17.31 -8.18
CA GLN A 108 -35.72 18.77 -8.16
C GLN A 108 -34.68 19.30 -9.15
N ASP A 109 -35.12 19.92 -10.22
CA ASP A 109 -34.19 20.52 -11.22
C ASP A 109 -33.90 21.99 -10.89
N SER A 110 -33.21 22.23 -9.77
CA SER A 110 -32.78 23.57 -9.35
C SER A 110 -31.24 23.68 -9.37
N PRO A 111 -30.68 24.89 -9.49
CA PRO A 111 -29.24 25.11 -9.36
C PRO A 111 -28.68 24.59 -8.01
N GLU A 112 -29.44 24.75 -6.94
CA GLU A 112 -29.09 24.31 -5.59
C GLU A 112 -29.03 22.78 -5.52
N SER A 113 -30.03 22.07 -6.08
CA SER A 113 -30.05 20.61 -6.13
C SER A 113 -28.86 20.03 -6.88
N ARG A 114 -28.48 20.67 -7.99
CA ARG A 114 -27.30 20.28 -8.78
C ARG A 114 -26.01 20.49 -7.98
N SER A 115 -25.89 21.61 -7.25
CA SER A 115 -24.72 21.87 -6.39
C SER A 115 -24.61 20.84 -5.26
N LEU A 116 -25.73 20.50 -4.61
CA LEU A 116 -25.77 19.47 -3.56
C LEU A 116 -25.43 18.07 -4.10
N ALA A 117 -25.90 17.72 -5.29
CA ALA A 117 -25.56 16.46 -5.94
C ALA A 117 -24.05 16.33 -6.23
N GLU A 118 -23.35 17.45 -6.47
CA GLU A 118 -21.91 17.46 -6.60
C GLU A 118 -21.19 17.24 -5.29
N GLU A 119 -21.65 17.88 -4.21
CA GLU A 119 -21.07 17.64 -2.89
C GLU A 119 -21.27 16.18 -2.45
N LEU A 120 -22.43 15.58 -2.77
CA LEU A 120 -22.64 14.13 -2.56
C LEU A 120 -21.64 13.28 -3.35
N THR A 121 -21.36 13.66 -4.59
CA THR A 121 -20.36 12.95 -5.40
C THR A 121 -18.96 13.07 -4.78
N ARG A 122 -18.60 14.22 -4.20
CA ARG A 122 -17.34 14.38 -3.45
C ARG A 122 -17.29 13.52 -2.21
N ILE A 123 -18.39 13.43 -1.45
CA ILE A 123 -18.47 12.56 -0.28
C ILE A 123 -18.26 11.10 -0.68
N GLU A 124 -18.91 10.63 -1.75
CA GLU A 124 -18.69 9.28 -2.27
C GLU A 124 -17.22 9.03 -2.64
N GLN A 125 -16.56 10.00 -3.30
CA GLN A 125 -15.15 9.90 -3.64
C GLN A 125 -14.26 9.78 -2.40
N TYR A 126 -14.55 10.53 -1.34
CA TYR A 126 -13.81 10.41 -0.07
C TYR A 126 -14.00 9.04 0.59
N VAL A 127 -15.21 8.52 0.59
CA VAL A 127 -15.49 7.16 1.10
C VAL A 127 -14.73 6.10 0.30
N GLU A 128 -14.74 6.19 -1.04
CA GLU A 128 -13.99 5.28 -1.90
C GLU A 128 -12.47 5.38 -1.67
N MET A 129 -11.95 6.60 -1.43
CA MET A 129 -10.53 6.83 -1.15
C MET A 129 -10.11 6.17 0.17
N VAL A 130 -10.90 6.33 1.24
CA VAL A 130 -10.64 5.70 2.54
C VAL A 130 -10.63 4.18 2.41
N LEU A 131 -11.61 3.59 1.73
CA LEU A 131 -11.66 2.15 1.48
C LEU A 131 -10.45 1.64 0.69
N CYS A 132 -10.04 2.39 -0.33
CA CYS A 132 -8.86 2.05 -1.11
C CYS A 132 -7.60 2.05 -0.23
N TYR A 133 -7.44 3.08 0.60
CA TYR A 133 -6.30 3.21 1.50
C TYR A 133 -6.20 2.03 2.48
N ILE A 134 -7.32 1.64 3.09
CA ILE A 134 -7.36 0.53 4.04
C ILE A 134 -7.02 -0.80 3.35
N ARG A 135 -7.55 -1.03 2.15
CA ARG A 135 -7.23 -2.23 1.37
C ARG A 135 -5.76 -2.30 0.95
N LEU A 136 -5.07 -1.17 0.76
CA LEU A 136 -3.63 -1.15 0.46
C LEU A 136 -2.77 -1.58 1.65
N GLU A 137 -3.25 -1.35 2.88
CA GLU A 137 -2.55 -1.76 4.11
C GLU A 137 -2.87 -3.21 4.52
N SER A 138 -3.93 -3.80 3.98
CA SER A 138 -4.31 -5.20 4.22
C SER A 138 -3.40 -6.15 3.43
N SER A 139 -2.85 -7.16 4.12
CA SER A 139 -2.03 -8.22 3.51
C SER A 139 -2.84 -9.11 2.55
N ASP A 140 -4.15 -9.19 2.74
CA ASP A 140 -5.09 -10.01 1.96
C ASP A 140 -5.74 -9.21 0.83
N THR A 141 -4.94 -8.47 0.07
CA THR A 141 -5.47 -7.80 -1.12
C THR A 141 -5.67 -8.83 -2.22
N ASP A 142 -6.85 -9.44 -2.25
CA ASP A 142 -7.29 -10.34 -3.33
C ASP A 142 -7.44 -9.55 -4.63
N TYR A 143 -6.33 -9.36 -5.34
CA TYR A 143 -6.36 -8.81 -6.70
C TYR A 143 -6.98 -9.82 -7.64
N VAL A 144 -8.08 -9.45 -8.27
CA VAL A 144 -8.72 -10.23 -9.33
C VAL A 144 -8.13 -9.83 -10.68
N ILE A 145 -6.95 -10.37 -10.99
CA ILE A 145 -6.27 -10.10 -12.26
C ILE A 145 -6.97 -10.87 -13.39
N LYS A 146 -7.51 -10.14 -14.36
CA LYS A 146 -8.18 -10.70 -15.54
C LYS A 146 -7.92 -9.86 -16.78
N GLU A 147 -8.17 -10.41 -17.95
CA GLU A 147 -8.17 -9.66 -19.21
C GLU A 147 -9.39 -8.74 -19.26
N CYS A 148 -9.15 -7.44 -19.43
CA CYS A 148 -10.18 -6.42 -19.49
C CYS A 148 -9.96 -5.52 -20.72
N ARG A 149 -11.04 -5.02 -21.29
CA ARG A 149 -10.93 -3.98 -22.34
C ARG A 149 -10.64 -2.63 -21.67
N LEU A 150 -9.50 -2.04 -22.01
CA LEU A 150 -9.09 -0.76 -21.47
C LEU A 150 -10.12 0.35 -21.78
N GLU A 151 -10.70 0.33 -22.96
CA GLU A 151 -11.70 1.29 -23.38
C GLU A 151 -12.92 1.31 -22.46
N ASP A 152 -13.41 0.14 -22.01
CA ASP A 152 -14.59 0.04 -21.16
C ASP A 152 -14.30 0.60 -19.75
N ILE A 153 -13.10 0.35 -19.22
CA ILE A 153 -12.67 0.89 -17.94
C ILE A 153 -12.57 2.42 -18.01
N VAL A 154 -11.91 2.95 -19.05
CA VAL A 154 -11.77 4.40 -19.24
C VAL A 154 -13.12 5.07 -19.45
N LYS A 155 -14.00 4.50 -20.27
CA LYS A 155 -15.38 5.01 -20.47
C LYS A 155 -16.17 5.03 -19.17
N SER A 156 -16.04 3.99 -18.35
CA SER A 156 -16.70 3.91 -17.03
C SER A 156 -16.19 4.99 -16.08
N ALA A 157 -14.86 5.24 -16.07
CA ALA A 157 -14.28 6.33 -15.29
C ALA A 157 -14.80 7.70 -15.77
N VAL A 158 -14.77 7.97 -17.07
CA VAL A 158 -15.23 9.24 -17.66
C VAL A 158 -16.71 9.52 -17.38
N ARG A 159 -17.57 8.50 -17.45
CA ARG A 159 -19.01 8.64 -17.15
C ARG A 159 -19.28 9.22 -15.77
N ARG A 160 -18.46 8.90 -14.77
CA ARG A 160 -18.60 9.45 -13.41
C ARG A 160 -18.42 10.97 -13.35
N PHE A 161 -17.68 11.55 -14.29
CA PHE A 161 -17.40 12.98 -14.36
C PHE A 161 -18.16 13.71 -15.46
N SER A 162 -19.04 13.03 -16.20
CA SER A 162 -19.77 13.60 -17.37
C SER A 162 -20.48 14.92 -17.06
N GLY A 163 -21.15 15.02 -15.91
CA GLY A 163 -21.81 16.26 -15.47
C GLY A 163 -20.84 17.43 -15.30
N GLN A 164 -19.61 17.16 -14.80
CA GLN A 164 -18.58 18.18 -14.63
C GLN A 164 -17.98 18.62 -15.98
N PHE A 165 -17.77 17.67 -16.91
CA PHE A 165 -17.34 17.98 -18.29
C PHE A 165 -18.31 18.91 -19.00
N ILE A 166 -19.61 18.58 -18.94
CA ILE A 166 -20.67 19.38 -19.57
C ILE A 166 -20.73 20.79 -18.99
N ARG A 167 -20.75 20.90 -17.66
CA ARG A 167 -20.87 22.19 -16.98
C ARG A 167 -19.68 23.10 -17.20
N LYS A 168 -18.46 22.55 -17.12
CA LYS A 168 -17.22 23.29 -17.37
C LYS A 168 -16.95 23.48 -18.87
N LYS A 169 -17.77 22.89 -19.75
CA LYS A 169 -17.59 22.88 -21.20
C LYS A 169 -16.22 22.35 -21.62
N LEU A 170 -15.72 21.32 -20.91
CA LEU A 170 -14.44 20.72 -21.24
C LEU A 170 -14.57 19.75 -22.40
N THR A 171 -13.61 19.80 -23.32
CA THR A 171 -13.50 18.81 -24.39
C THR A 171 -12.86 17.53 -23.89
N LEU A 172 -13.29 16.40 -24.45
CA LEU A 172 -12.70 15.10 -24.18
C LEU A 172 -12.27 14.44 -25.47
N GLN A 173 -11.02 14.00 -25.53
CA GLN A 173 -10.48 13.23 -26.66
C GLN A 173 -9.97 11.90 -26.11
N MET A 174 -10.29 10.81 -26.80
CA MET A 174 -9.84 9.46 -26.44
C MET A 174 -9.33 8.74 -27.69
N SER A 175 -8.13 8.14 -27.61
CA SER A 175 -7.55 7.38 -28.71
C SER A 175 -6.63 6.26 -28.22
N GLY A 176 -6.47 5.21 -29.06
CA GLY A 176 -5.57 4.09 -28.77
C GLY A 176 -6.02 3.17 -27.63
N LEU A 177 -7.29 3.22 -27.21
CA LEU A 177 -7.82 2.48 -26.05
C LEU A 177 -8.36 1.08 -26.39
N ASP A 178 -8.50 0.76 -27.69
CA ASP A 178 -9.02 -0.55 -28.14
C ASP A 178 -7.95 -1.64 -27.98
N ARG A 179 -7.75 -2.07 -26.73
CA ARG A 179 -6.82 -3.12 -26.37
C ARG A 179 -7.26 -3.86 -25.13
N MET A 180 -6.80 -5.11 -25.03
CA MET A 180 -6.92 -5.91 -23.83
C MET A 180 -5.74 -5.63 -22.89
N VAL A 181 -6.01 -5.54 -21.60
CA VAL A 181 -5.00 -5.36 -20.55
C VAL A 181 -5.24 -6.37 -19.44
N LEU A 182 -4.17 -6.96 -18.93
CA LEU A 182 -4.22 -7.88 -17.79
C LEU A 182 -4.12 -7.07 -16.51
N THR A 183 -5.24 -6.92 -15.81
CA THR A 183 -5.33 -6.03 -14.63
C THR A 183 -6.50 -6.39 -13.72
N ASP A 184 -6.52 -5.82 -12.53
CA ASP A 184 -7.73 -5.72 -11.73
C ASP A 184 -8.55 -4.52 -12.20
N GLU A 185 -9.74 -4.79 -12.74
CA GLU A 185 -10.65 -3.80 -13.30
C GLU A 185 -11.05 -2.72 -12.28
N LYS A 186 -11.32 -3.12 -11.03
CA LYS A 186 -11.77 -2.20 -9.98
C LYS A 186 -10.65 -1.25 -9.57
N TRP A 187 -9.43 -1.79 -9.41
CA TRP A 187 -8.27 -0.99 -9.06
C TRP A 187 -7.86 -0.03 -10.18
N LEU A 188 -7.84 -0.50 -11.42
CA LEU A 188 -7.52 0.37 -12.55
C LEU A 188 -8.57 1.46 -12.72
N LEU A 189 -9.86 1.12 -12.60
CA LEU A 189 -10.96 2.10 -12.62
C LEU A 189 -10.80 3.16 -11.52
N PHE A 190 -10.40 2.76 -10.32
CA PHE A 190 -10.14 3.66 -9.21
C PHE A 190 -8.99 4.63 -9.52
N VAL A 191 -7.84 4.11 -9.99
CA VAL A 191 -6.66 4.93 -10.31
C VAL A 191 -6.98 5.94 -11.41
N ILE A 192 -7.60 5.48 -12.52
CA ILE A 192 -8.03 6.37 -13.60
C ILE A 192 -9.02 7.42 -13.08
N GLY A 193 -9.95 7.02 -12.22
CA GLY A 193 -10.91 7.92 -11.58
C GLY A 193 -10.24 9.02 -10.75
N GLN A 194 -9.20 8.70 -9.97
CA GLN A 194 -8.46 9.69 -9.18
C GLN A 194 -7.70 10.68 -10.07
N VAL A 195 -7.03 10.20 -11.11
CA VAL A 195 -6.34 11.07 -12.08
C VAL A 195 -7.31 11.97 -12.81
N LEU A 196 -8.47 11.44 -13.28
CA LEU A 196 -9.51 12.22 -13.92
C LEU A 196 -10.15 13.25 -12.98
N SER A 197 -10.35 12.89 -11.71
CA SER A 197 -10.86 13.82 -10.70
C SER A 197 -9.94 15.04 -10.59
N ASN A 198 -8.62 14.81 -10.52
CA ASN A 198 -7.62 15.88 -10.49
C ASN A 198 -7.63 16.68 -11.79
N ALA A 199 -7.60 16.03 -12.95
CA ALA A 199 -7.64 16.69 -14.25
C ALA A 199 -8.86 17.61 -14.38
N VAL A 200 -10.06 17.11 -14.05
CA VAL A 200 -11.30 17.90 -14.11
C VAL A 200 -11.30 19.02 -13.06
N LYS A 201 -10.77 18.77 -11.85
CA LYS A 201 -10.68 19.78 -10.78
C LYS A 201 -9.84 20.96 -11.21
N TYR A 202 -8.65 20.72 -11.76
CA TYR A 202 -7.66 21.76 -12.04
C TYR A 202 -7.78 22.37 -13.45
N THR A 203 -8.63 21.80 -14.33
CA THR A 203 -8.93 22.38 -15.64
C THR A 203 -10.17 23.27 -15.55
N ARG A 204 -9.99 24.57 -15.82
CA ARG A 204 -11.08 25.55 -15.86
C ARG A 204 -11.69 25.67 -17.26
N ALA A 205 -10.85 25.64 -18.30
CA ALA A 205 -11.22 25.73 -19.69
C ALA A 205 -10.27 24.91 -20.55
N GLY A 206 -10.71 24.43 -21.70
CA GLY A 206 -9.96 23.56 -22.61
C GLY A 206 -10.43 22.12 -22.54
N GLY A 207 -9.56 21.13 -22.29
CA GLY A 207 -9.97 19.74 -22.35
C GLY A 207 -9.03 18.75 -21.69
N ILE A 208 -9.45 17.49 -21.76
CA ILE A 208 -8.69 16.34 -21.27
C ILE A 208 -8.52 15.37 -22.43
N THR A 209 -7.30 14.91 -22.64
CA THR A 209 -6.94 13.93 -23.67
C THR A 209 -6.46 12.65 -23.00
N ILE A 210 -7.04 11.51 -23.38
CA ILE A 210 -6.69 10.19 -22.86
C ILE A 210 -6.18 9.36 -24.04
N THR A 211 -4.92 8.96 -23.99
CA THR A 211 -4.30 8.17 -25.06
C THR A 211 -3.61 6.94 -24.48
N CYS A 212 -3.55 5.86 -25.24
CA CYS A 212 -2.72 4.71 -24.90
C CYS A 212 -1.82 4.37 -26.08
N GLU A 213 -0.51 4.52 -25.87
CA GLU A 213 0.53 4.25 -26.86
C GLU A 213 1.68 3.49 -26.19
N ASN A 214 2.23 2.49 -26.87
CA ASN A 214 3.37 1.69 -26.37
C ASN A 214 3.17 1.17 -24.91
N ASP A 215 1.94 0.70 -24.61
CA ASP A 215 1.52 0.22 -23.28
C ASP A 215 1.52 1.29 -22.16
N VAL A 216 1.59 2.55 -22.54
CA VAL A 216 1.49 3.68 -21.61
C VAL A 216 0.14 4.37 -21.77
N LEU A 217 -0.69 4.32 -20.72
CA LEU A 217 -1.91 5.10 -20.62
C LEU A 217 -1.55 6.52 -20.16
N LYS A 218 -1.84 7.51 -20.99
CA LYS A 218 -1.57 8.92 -20.75
C LYS A 218 -2.88 9.68 -20.60
N ILE A 219 -3.02 10.42 -19.50
CA ILE A 219 -4.12 11.35 -19.26
C ILE A 219 -3.50 12.74 -19.17
N GLN A 220 -3.85 13.61 -20.09
CA GLN A 220 -3.32 14.97 -20.20
C GLN A 220 -4.47 15.96 -20.09
N ASP A 221 -4.34 16.93 -19.21
CA ASP A 221 -5.24 18.06 -19.05
C ASP A 221 -4.59 19.37 -19.52
N THR A 222 -5.42 20.37 -19.79
CA THR A 222 -4.99 21.72 -20.13
C THR A 222 -5.17 22.69 -18.94
N GLY A 223 -5.05 22.17 -17.73
CA GLY A 223 -5.26 22.91 -16.49
C GLY A 223 -4.07 23.79 -16.11
N ILE A 224 -4.08 24.22 -14.87
CA ILE A 224 -3.06 25.14 -14.31
C ILE A 224 -1.66 24.52 -14.18
N GLY A 225 -1.55 23.19 -14.36
CA GLY A 225 -0.31 22.46 -14.12
C GLY A 225 0.06 22.36 -12.63
N ILE A 226 1.28 21.88 -12.38
CA ILE A 226 1.85 21.72 -11.04
C ILE A 226 3.12 22.56 -11.00
N ALA A 227 3.29 23.38 -9.95
CA ALA A 227 4.49 24.18 -9.78
C ALA A 227 5.72 23.26 -9.64
N PRO A 228 6.88 23.60 -10.20
CA PRO A 228 8.08 22.77 -10.13
C PRO A 228 8.51 22.41 -8.68
N GLU A 229 8.28 23.31 -7.74
CA GLU A 229 8.55 23.12 -6.31
C GLU A 229 7.63 22.08 -5.66
N ASP A 230 6.40 21.90 -6.17
CA ASP A 230 5.42 20.95 -5.65
C ASP A 230 5.60 19.54 -6.24
N LEU A 231 6.19 19.42 -7.44
CA LEU A 231 6.36 18.14 -8.15
C LEU A 231 6.99 17.01 -7.30
N PRO A 232 8.04 17.24 -6.52
CA PRO A 232 8.62 16.19 -5.68
C PRO A 232 7.68 15.71 -4.56
N ARG A 233 6.72 16.53 -4.19
CA ARG A 233 5.85 16.35 -3.02
C ARG A 233 4.46 15.85 -3.33
N ILE A 234 4.04 15.81 -4.60
CA ILE A 234 2.67 15.40 -4.99
C ILE A 234 2.33 13.96 -4.60
N PHE A 235 3.34 13.12 -4.34
CA PHE A 235 3.17 11.75 -3.86
C PHE A 235 3.31 11.61 -2.33
N GLU A 236 3.59 12.71 -1.61
CA GLU A 236 3.61 12.69 -0.15
C GLU A 236 2.19 12.54 0.41
N LYS A 237 2.04 11.68 1.42
CA LYS A 237 0.74 11.42 2.08
C LYS A 237 0.19 12.72 2.70
N GLY A 238 -1.03 13.09 2.30
CA GLY A 238 -1.71 14.30 2.83
C GLY A 238 -1.24 15.62 2.23
N TYR A 239 -0.33 15.61 1.25
CA TYR A 239 0.07 16.84 0.57
C TYR A 239 -1.06 17.37 -0.31
N THR A 240 -1.38 18.65 -0.13
CA THR A 240 -2.34 19.37 -0.99
C THR A 240 -1.70 20.69 -1.39
N CYS A 241 -1.62 20.97 -2.69
CA CYS A 241 -1.11 22.24 -3.17
C CYS A 241 -1.98 23.39 -2.65
N LEU A 242 -1.38 24.36 -1.96
CA LEU A 242 -2.04 25.48 -1.24
C LEU A 242 -2.89 26.41 -2.12
N LEU A 243 -2.84 26.28 -3.43
CA LEU A 243 -3.60 27.11 -4.38
C LEU A 243 -5.13 26.87 -4.35
N TYR A 244 -5.64 25.96 -3.52
CA TYR A 244 -7.07 25.63 -3.43
C TYR A 244 -7.59 25.42 -1.99
N THR A 245 -7.09 26.14 -1.03
CA THR A 245 -7.90 26.42 0.14
C THR A 245 -8.94 27.46 -0.26
N SER A 246 -10.19 27.04 -0.47
CA SER A 246 -11.31 27.97 -0.46
C SER A 246 -11.13 28.86 0.78
N PRO A 247 -11.24 30.18 0.66
CA PRO A 247 -11.18 31.04 1.84
C PRO A 247 -12.19 30.53 2.84
N SER A 248 -11.72 30.22 4.04
CA SER A 248 -12.60 29.84 5.14
C SER A 248 -13.65 30.94 5.31
N PRO A 249 -14.92 30.62 5.61
CA PRO A 249 -15.92 31.65 5.92
C PRO A 249 -15.48 32.62 7.01
N ARG A 250 -14.45 32.29 7.78
CA ARG A 250 -13.84 33.18 8.83
C ARG A 250 -12.91 34.27 8.26
N ASP A 251 -12.47 34.17 7.00
CA ASP A 251 -11.58 35.17 6.40
C ASP A 251 -12.34 36.33 5.76
N THR A 252 -13.67 36.21 5.58
CA THR A 252 -14.54 37.25 5.05
C THR A 252 -15.07 38.21 6.11
N GLU A 253 -14.89 37.93 7.40
CA GLU A 253 -15.33 38.84 8.50
C GLU A 253 -14.24 39.84 8.98
N ARG A 254 -13.07 39.88 8.32
CA ARG A 254 -11.97 40.80 8.69
C ARG A 254 -11.57 41.79 7.60
N SER A 255 -12.51 42.18 6.74
CA SER A 255 -12.32 43.28 5.78
C SER A 255 -13.31 44.39 6.02
#